data_4d028bb2fa722da8723d505c197c4a8e
#
_entry.id   4d028bb2fa722da8723d505c197c4a8e
#
_cell.length_a   1.000
_cell.length_b   1.000
_cell.length_c   1.000
_cell.angle_alpha   90.00
_cell.angle_beta   90.00
_cell.angle_gamma   90.00
#
_symmetry.space_group_name_H-M   'P 1'
#
loop_
_entity.id
_entity.type
_entity.pdbx_description
1 polymer ?
#
loop_
_entity_poly.entity_id
_entity_poly.type
_entity_poly.pdbx_seq_one_letter_code
_entity_poly.pdbx_strand_id
1 'polypeptide(L)'
;MGSEMCIRDSSSGESMLEVAKLLKDREARNIYMCSTFGLFTSGLEKFDKAYEEGLFTKVLTTNVVYQTPELLSREYYISCDLSKYIALIIDKLNHDASISGLLDPADRIQKVIKKFKNHEKI
;
A
#
# COMPACT_ATOMS: atom_id res chain seq x y z
N MET A 1 -15.70 10.86 5.84
CA MET A 1 -14.56 11.18 4.96
C MET A 1 -13.51 10.09 5.06
N GLY A 2 -12.97 9.61 3.95
CA GLY A 2 -11.82 8.71 3.95
C GLY A 2 -10.53 9.52 4.02
N SER A 3 -9.55 9.06 4.80
CA SER A 3 -8.21 9.64 4.84
C SER A 3 -7.21 8.61 4.34
N GLU A 4 -6.41 9.00 3.36
CA GLU A 4 -5.34 8.19 2.81
C GLU A 4 -4.01 8.81 3.21
N MET A 5 -3.10 7.98 3.68
CA MET A 5 -1.74 8.40 4.00
C MET A 5 -0.73 7.44 3.37
N CYS A 6 0.19 8.00 2.61
CA CYS A 6 1.31 7.27 2.04
C CYS A 6 2.59 7.69 2.77
N ILE A 7 3.26 6.73 3.40
CA ILE A 7 4.59 6.93 4.01
C ILE A 7 5.58 6.05 3.25
N ARG A 8 6.62 6.66 2.73
CA ARG A 8 7.61 5.97 1.88
C ARG A 8 8.49 4.99 2.65
N ASP A 9 8.87 5.33 3.86
CA ASP A 9 9.78 4.54 4.69
C ASP A 9 9.20 4.34 6.09
N SER A 10 8.75 3.12 6.36
CA SER A 10 8.35 2.71 7.71
C SER A 10 9.07 1.42 8.07
N SER A 11 10.07 1.52 8.94
CA SER A 11 10.75 0.33 9.46
C SER A 11 9.90 -0.36 10.54
N SER A 12 9.41 0.38 11.52
CA SER A 12 8.59 -0.15 12.63
C SER A 12 7.08 0.07 12.47
N GLY A 13 6.67 1.02 11.63
CA GLY A 13 5.26 1.40 11.45
C GLY A 13 4.67 2.24 12.58
N GLU A 14 5.42 2.56 13.63
CA GLU A 14 4.92 3.30 14.79
C GLU A 14 4.38 4.68 14.40
N SER A 15 5.13 5.44 13.59
CA SER A 15 4.69 6.74 13.10
C SER A 15 3.38 6.69 12.32
N MET A 16 3.17 5.60 11.55
CA MET A 16 1.90 5.40 10.83
C MET A 16 0.74 5.18 11.79
N LEU A 17 0.93 4.40 12.83
CA LEU A 17 -0.08 4.15 13.85
C LEU A 17 -0.40 5.41 14.66
N GLU A 18 0.60 6.23 15.00
CA GLU A 18 0.39 7.52 15.67
C GLU A 18 -0.46 8.47 14.83
N VAL A 19 -0.16 8.59 13.52
CA VAL A 19 -0.95 9.44 12.63
C VAL A 19 -2.35 8.84 12.41
N ALA A 20 -2.48 7.52 12.30
CA ALA A 20 -3.80 6.88 12.23
C ALA A 20 -4.66 7.20 13.46
N LYS A 21 -4.07 7.22 14.65
CA LYS A 21 -4.74 7.62 15.88
C LYS A 21 -5.21 9.08 15.83
N LEU A 22 -4.33 10.00 15.41
CA LEU A 22 -4.70 11.42 15.25
C LEU A 22 -5.83 11.63 14.23
N LEU A 23 -5.84 10.86 13.15
CA LEU A 23 -6.91 10.91 12.15
C LEU A 23 -8.22 10.35 12.72
N LYS A 24 -8.14 9.29 13.53
CA LYS A 24 -9.31 8.72 14.20
C LYS A 24 -9.92 9.69 15.19
N ASP A 25 -9.10 10.38 15.96
CA ASP A 25 -9.53 11.43 16.90
C ASP A 25 -10.23 12.60 16.17
N ARG A 26 -9.96 12.76 14.87
CA ARG A 26 -10.64 13.72 13.99
C ARG A 26 -11.80 13.13 13.19
N GLU A 27 -12.37 12.02 13.67
CA GLU A 27 -13.54 11.37 13.10
C GLU A 27 -13.35 10.78 11.69
N ALA A 28 -12.09 10.47 11.28
CA ALA A 28 -11.87 9.75 10.03
C ALA A 28 -12.51 8.35 10.11
N ARG A 29 -13.35 8.03 9.12
CA ARG A 29 -14.08 6.74 9.10
C ARG A 29 -13.20 5.59 8.65
N ASN A 30 -12.56 5.75 7.49
CA ASN A 30 -11.69 4.74 6.90
C ASN A 30 -10.28 5.30 6.79
N ILE A 31 -9.31 4.57 7.29
CA ILE A 31 -7.90 4.93 7.25
C ILE A 31 -7.15 3.80 6.54
N TYR A 32 -6.53 4.15 5.41
CA TYR A 32 -5.69 3.25 4.61
C TYR A 32 -4.24 3.69 4.74
N MET A 33 -3.39 2.79 5.22
CA MET A 33 -1.96 3.04 5.34
C MET A 33 -1.23 2.39 4.18
N CYS A 34 -0.44 3.16 3.44
CA CYS A 34 0.31 2.67 2.29
C CYS A 34 1.79 2.92 2.49
N SER A 35 2.62 1.92 2.25
CA SER A 35 4.07 2.03 2.28
C SER A 35 4.69 1.23 1.13
N THR A 36 5.79 1.73 0.58
CA THR A 36 6.57 0.98 -0.41
C THR A 36 7.22 -0.23 0.22
N PHE A 37 7.81 -0.08 1.41
CA PHE A 37 8.49 -1.14 2.13
C PHE A 37 7.78 -1.42 3.45
N GLY A 38 7.22 -2.61 3.59
CA GLY A 38 6.60 -3.08 4.83
C GLY A 38 7.57 -3.96 5.60
N LEU A 39 8.50 -3.36 6.36
CA LEU A 39 9.52 -4.11 7.07
C LEU A 39 9.01 -4.73 8.39
N PHE A 40 8.10 -4.07 9.08
CA PHE A 40 7.50 -4.52 10.36
C PHE A 40 8.55 -5.02 11.37
N THR A 41 9.65 -4.27 11.52
CA THR A 41 10.81 -4.67 12.34
C THR A 41 10.49 -4.88 13.82
N SER A 42 9.44 -4.26 14.32
CA SER A 42 8.96 -4.42 15.71
C SER A 42 7.85 -5.47 15.86
N GLY A 43 7.66 -6.33 14.83
CA GLY A 43 6.60 -7.34 14.82
C GLY A 43 5.23 -6.79 14.43
N LEU A 44 4.22 -7.67 14.48
CA LEU A 44 2.85 -7.35 14.05
C LEU A 44 1.90 -7.02 15.21
N GLU A 45 2.29 -7.30 16.45
CA GLU A 45 1.43 -7.18 17.63
C GLU A 45 0.80 -5.79 17.79
N LYS A 46 1.56 -4.73 17.52
CA LYS A 46 1.05 -3.35 17.58
C LYS A 46 0.00 -3.06 16.52
N PHE A 47 0.19 -3.62 15.32
CA PHE A 47 -0.78 -3.50 14.22
C PHE A 47 -2.03 -4.33 14.49
N ASP A 48 -1.88 -5.56 14.98
CA ASP A 48 -2.98 -6.43 15.36
C ASP A 48 -3.88 -5.73 16.38
N LYS A 49 -3.29 -5.20 17.46
CA LYS A 49 -4.01 -4.45 18.50
C LYS A 49 -4.69 -3.19 17.94
N ALA A 50 -3.98 -2.40 17.15
CA ALA A 50 -4.53 -1.18 16.55
C ALA A 50 -5.69 -1.48 15.58
N TYR A 51 -5.65 -2.60 14.89
CA TYR A 51 -6.75 -3.06 14.03
C TYR A 51 -7.97 -3.48 14.86
N GLU A 52 -7.78 -4.24 15.94
CA GLU A 52 -8.85 -4.61 16.87
C GLU A 52 -9.51 -3.38 17.50
N GLU A 53 -8.73 -2.34 17.81
CA GLU A 53 -9.24 -1.05 18.31
C GLU A 53 -9.91 -0.21 17.22
N GLY A 54 -9.92 -0.65 15.95
CA GLY A 54 -10.53 0.05 14.82
C GLY A 54 -9.80 1.33 14.41
N LEU A 55 -8.50 1.44 14.67
CA LEU A 55 -7.70 2.64 14.35
C LEU A 55 -7.48 2.79 12.85
N PHE A 56 -7.44 1.72 12.09
CA PHE A 56 -7.27 1.74 10.64
C PHE A 56 -8.09 0.65 9.96
N THR A 57 -8.26 0.78 8.66
CA THR A 57 -9.05 -0.17 7.85
C THR A 57 -8.16 -1.21 7.17
N LYS A 58 -7.11 -0.79 6.48
CA LYS A 58 -6.18 -1.67 5.77
C LYS A 58 -4.76 -1.08 5.75
N VAL A 59 -3.79 -1.97 5.63
CA VAL A 59 -2.38 -1.65 5.36
C VAL A 59 -2.00 -2.26 4.02
N LEU A 60 -1.45 -1.44 3.14
CA LEU A 60 -1.01 -1.85 1.81
C LEU A 60 0.50 -1.66 1.71
N THR A 61 1.22 -2.69 1.34
CA THR A 61 2.64 -2.57 0.99
C THR A 61 2.97 -3.33 -0.28
N THR A 62 4.09 -3.01 -0.90
CA THR A 62 4.55 -3.74 -2.06
C THR A 62 5.25 -5.04 -1.66
N ASN A 63 5.39 -5.96 -2.61
CA ASN A 63 6.11 -7.23 -2.44
C ASN A 63 7.61 -7.14 -2.79
N VAL A 64 8.20 -5.94 -2.73
CA VAL A 64 9.65 -5.76 -3.02
C VAL A 64 10.56 -6.18 -1.87
N VAL A 65 10.00 -6.41 -0.69
CA VAL A 65 10.69 -7.01 0.46
C VAL A 65 9.99 -8.31 0.85
N TYR A 66 10.71 -9.18 1.52
CA TYR A 66 10.15 -10.45 1.97
C TYR A 66 8.92 -10.22 2.87
N GLN A 67 7.86 -10.90 2.56
CA GLN A 67 6.61 -10.89 3.32
C GLN A 67 6.44 -12.24 4.02
N THR A 68 6.36 -12.21 5.35
CA THR A 68 6.19 -13.43 6.13
C THR A 68 4.81 -14.04 5.89
N PRO A 69 4.66 -15.38 5.94
CA PRO A 69 3.34 -16.02 5.87
C PRO A 69 2.37 -15.50 6.93
N GLU A 70 2.90 -15.15 8.09
CA GLU A 70 2.13 -14.56 9.18
C GLU A 70 1.53 -13.21 8.79
N LEU A 71 2.32 -12.32 8.18
CA LEU A 71 1.84 -11.02 7.67
C LEU A 71 0.77 -11.21 6.59
N LEU A 72 1.01 -12.12 5.63
CA LEU A 72 0.09 -12.40 4.54
C LEU A 72 -1.25 -12.99 5.00
N SER A 73 -1.29 -13.61 6.17
CA SER A 73 -2.53 -14.16 6.75
C SER A 73 -3.42 -13.11 7.43
N ARG A 74 -2.90 -11.89 7.64
CA ARG A 74 -3.67 -10.83 8.32
C ARG A 74 -4.77 -10.27 7.42
N GLU A 75 -5.99 -10.22 7.91
CA GLU A 75 -7.16 -9.70 7.19
C GLU A 75 -6.99 -8.23 6.79
N TYR A 76 -6.31 -7.44 7.60
CA TYR A 76 -6.07 -6.03 7.34
C TYR A 76 -4.96 -5.76 6.32
N TYR A 77 -4.19 -6.77 5.93
CA TYR A 77 -3.02 -6.60 5.09
C TYR A 77 -3.32 -6.87 3.62
N ILE A 78 -2.81 -6.00 2.75
CA ILE A 78 -2.90 -6.15 1.29
C ILE A 78 -1.49 -6.06 0.70
N SER A 79 -1.04 -7.13 0.06
CA SER A 79 0.19 -7.16 -0.71
C SER A 79 -0.06 -6.64 -2.12
N CYS A 80 0.65 -5.58 -2.51
CA CYS A 80 0.61 -5.01 -3.85
C CYS A 80 1.74 -5.62 -4.69
N ASP A 81 1.39 -6.44 -5.67
CA ASP A 81 2.36 -7.13 -6.52
C ASP A 81 2.94 -6.21 -7.59
N LEU A 82 4.25 -5.95 -7.51
CA LEU A 82 5.02 -5.18 -8.48
C LEU A 82 5.78 -6.04 -9.49
N SER A 83 5.69 -7.35 -9.46
CA SER A 83 6.50 -8.26 -10.28
C SER A 83 6.38 -7.96 -11.77
N LYS A 84 5.15 -7.79 -12.26
CA LYS A 84 4.89 -7.42 -13.66
C LYS A 84 5.52 -6.08 -14.03
N TYR A 85 5.45 -5.10 -13.12
CA TYR A 85 5.98 -3.76 -13.34
C TYR A 85 7.50 -3.77 -13.43
N ILE A 86 8.13 -4.50 -12.53
CA ILE A 86 9.59 -4.69 -12.52
C ILE A 86 10.04 -5.41 -13.79
N ALA A 87 9.33 -6.45 -14.23
CA ALA A 87 9.62 -7.15 -15.48
C ALA A 87 9.57 -6.21 -16.70
N LEU A 88 8.58 -5.31 -16.76
CA LEU A 88 8.50 -4.31 -17.83
C LEU A 88 9.64 -3.30 -17.81
N ILE A 89 10.12 -2.90 -16.62
CA ILE A 89 11.29 -2.03 -16.49
C ILE A 89 12.54 -2.75 -17.01
N ILE A 90 12.75 -4.00 -16.60
CA ILE A 90 13.89 -4.82 -17.06
C ILE A 90 13.87 -4.97 -18.57
N ASP A 91 12.72 -5.29 -19.15
CA ASP A 91 12.55 -5.42 -20.61
C ASP A 91 12.95 -4.12 -21.34
N LYS A 92 12.44 -2.99 -20.88
CA LYS A 92 12.76 -1.68 -21.44
C LYS A 92 14.24 -1.33 -21.36
N LEU A 93 14.86 -1.56 -20.20
CA LEU A 93 16.30 -1.31 -20.02
C LEU A 93 17.14 -2.23 -20.91
N ASN A 94 16.74 -3.50 -21.07
CA ASN A 94 17.45 -4.47 -21.88
C ASN A 94 17.39 -4.15 -23.40
N HIS A 95 16.39 -3.39 -23.83
CA HIS A 95 16.23 -2.95 -25.21
C HIS A 95 16.59 -1.46 -25.42
N ASP A 96 17.33 -0.85 -24.49
CA ASP A 96 17.69 0.59 -24.53
C ASP A 96 16.50 1.53 -24.79
N ALA A 97 15.30 1.10 -24.36
CA ALA A 97 14.08 1.87 -24.56
C ALA A 97 13.78 2.79 -23.38
N SER A 98 13.11 3.92 -23.65
CA SER A 98 12.72 4.86 -22.60
C SER A 98 11.75 4.24 -21.61
N ILE A 99 12.00 4.43 -20.32
CA ILE A 99 11.13 4.03 -19.21
C ILE A 99 10.15 5.12 -18.77
N SER A 100 10.24 6.33 -19.35
CA SER A 100 9.43 7.48 -18.91
C SER A 100 7.92 7.19 -18.92
N GLY A 101 7.41 6.52 -19.94
CA GLY A 101 6.00 6.13 -20.02
C GLY A 101 5.59 5.05 -18.99
N LEU A 102 6.56 4.32 -18.39
CA LEU A 102 6.29 3.41 -17.28
C LEU A 102 6.28 4.14 -15.95
N LEU A 103 7.05 5.21 -15.81
CA LEU A 103 7.14 6.01 -14.59
C LEU A 103 5.96 6.96 -14.41
N ASP A 104 5.26 7.31 -15.50
CA ASP A 104 4.04 8.10 -15.41
C ASP A 104 2.80 7.20 -15.18
N PRO A 105 2.23 7.22 -13.98
CA PRO A 105 1.07 6.40 -13.64
C PRO A 105 -0.26 7.03 -14.05
N ALA A 106 -0.30 8.31 -14.47
CA ALA A 106 -1.52 9.09 -14.63
C ALA A 106 -2.56 8.40 -15.53
N ASP A 107 -2.17 7.97 -16.73
CA ASP A 107 -3.07 7.30 -17.67
C ASP A 107 -3.61 5.97 -17.12
N ARG A 108 -2.78 5.21 -16.39
CA ARG A 108 -3.17 3.94 -15.79
C ARG A 108 -4.16 4.14 -14.65
N ILE A 109 -3.90 5.12 -13.79
CA ILE A 109 -4.82 5.50 -12.72
C ILE A 109 -6.17 5.91 -13.31
N GLN A 110 -6.19 6.76 -14.34
CA GLN A 110 -7.43 7.20 -14.98
C GLN A 110 -8.21 6.03 -15.61
N LYS A 111 -7.53 5.06 -16.22
CA LYS A 111 -8.16 3.84 -16.74
C LYS A 111 -8.82 3.00 -15.65
N VAL A 112 -8.13 2.83 -14.50
CA VAL A 112 -8.68 2.08 -13.36
C VAL A 112 -9.88 2.81 -12.77
N ILE A 113 -9.80 4.13 -12.58
CA ILE A 113 -10.91 4.95 -12.07
C ILE A 113 -12.13 4.86 -13.00
N LYS A 114 -11.92 4.93 -14.34
CA LYS A 114 -13.02 4.78 -15.31
C LYS A 114 -13.69 3.42 -15.21
N LYS A 115 -12.92 2.33 -15.12
CA LYS A 115 -13.46 0.97 -14.93
C LYS A 115 -14.28 0.88 -13.64
N PHE A 116 -13.75 1.40 -12.54
CA PHE A 116 -14.46 1.43 -11.27
C PHE A 116 -15.79 2.19 -11.35
N LYS A 117 -15.81 3.37 -11.99
CA LYS A 117 -17.03 4.17 -12.18
C LYS A 117 -18.06 3.47 -13.07
N ASN A 118 -17.62 2.69 -14.05
CA ASN A 118 -18.49 1.92 -14.97
C ASN A 118 -18.92 0.57 -14.40
N HIS A 119 -18.56 0.24 -13.15
CA HIS A 119 -18.80 -1.08 -12.54
C HIS A 119 -18.21 -2.27 -13.33
N GLU A 120 -17.21 -2.01 -14.15
CA GLU A 120 -16.47 -3.06 -14.85
C GLU A 120 -15.49 -3.76 -13.89
N LYS A 121 -15.25 -5.07 -14.10
CA LYS A 121 -14.22 -5.78 -13.32
C LYS A 121 -12.84 -5.19 -13.58
N ILE A 122 -12.15 -4.88 -12.51
CA ILE A 122 -10.79 -4.33 -12.51
C ILE A 122 -9.78 -5.47 -12.74
#